data_01a24524df7fe29a8813c533db779028
#
_entry.id   01a24524df7fe29a8813c533db779028
#
_cell.length_a   1.000
_cell.length_b   1.000
_cell.length_c   1.000
_cell.angle_alpha   90.00
_cell.angle_beta   90.00
_cell.angle_gamma   90.00
#
_symmetry.space_group_name_H-M   'P 1'
#
loop_
_entity.id
_entity.type
_entity.pdbx_description
1 polymer ?
#
loop_
_entity_poly.entity_id
_entity_poly.type
_entity_poly.pdbx_seq_one_letter_code
_entity_poly.pdbx_strand_id
1 'polypeptide(L)'
;DVVVDEWIEGETLTHALDHAAATSDKPLIARLAAAFDALAARLLPAEWAHGDLKPDNLIWDGQALHPIDFDAMFLPEFHGQRSPELGTRAFQHPSRTELDFDASLDDYPAALIATVLHAAADDPSLLIRYPAEGLVLDPSAVLDGRSEAYREILDSFARRGDAAGYRTTQLLRSPVLRLPQAAALFAWRLRPFHPVEET
;
A
#
# COMPACT_ATOMS: atom_id res chain seq x y z
N ASP A 1 10.32 -5.77 -30.99
CA ASP A 1 11.14 -5.66 -29.76
C ASP A 1 10.74 -6.82 -28.84
N VAL A 2 11.72 -7.41 -28.18
CA VAL A 2 11.50 -8.50 -27.19
C VAL A 2 11.95 -7.96 -25.85
N VAL A 3 11.05 -7.97 -24.87
CA VAL A 3 11.38 -7.71 -23.46
C VAL A 3 11.73 -9.04 -22.81
N VAL A 4 12.83 -9.09 -22.08
CA VAL A 4 13.27 -10.29 -21.35
C VAL A 4 13.32 -9.90 -19.88
N ASP A 5 12.39 -10.45 -19.10
CA ASP A 5 12.31 -10.25 -17.65
C ASP A 5 12.73 -11.51 -16.92
N GLU A 6 13.21 -11.37 -15.68
CA GLU A 6 13.47 -12.49 -14.79
C GLU A 6 12.15 -13.10 -14.32
N TRP A 7 12.01 -14.42 -14.44
CA TRP A 7 10.85 -15.13 -13.89
C TRP A 7 10.92 -15.18 -12.36
N ILE A 8 9.89 -14.69 -11.69
CA ILE A 8 9.77 -14.72 -10.23
C ILE A 8 8.81 -15.84 -9.84
N GLU A 9 9.30 -16.82 -9.10
CA GLU A 9 8.49 -17.89 -8.53
C GLU A 9 7.74 -17.37 -7.30
N GLY A 10 6.39 -17.56 -7.27
CA GLY A 10 5.57 -17.09 -6.17
C GLY A 10 4.10 -16.98 -6.54
N GLU A 11 3.35 -16.34 -5.68
CA GLU A 11 1.93 -16.02 -5.88
C GLU A 11 1.69 -14.52 -5.73
N THR A 12 0.61 -14.00 -6.29
CA THR A 12 0.28 -12.58 -6.10
C THR A 12 -0.05 -12.30 -4.63
N LEU A 13 0.18 -11.06 -4.20
CA LEU A 13 -0.22 -10.63 -2.84
C LEU A 13 -1.72 -10.80 -2.62
N THR A 14 -2.56 -10.58 -3.65
CA THR A 14 -4.00 -10.87 -3.60
C THR A 14 -4.25 -12.32 -3.21
N HIS A 15 -3.63 -13.28 -3.91
CA HIS A 15 -3.84 -14.71 -3.67
C HIS A 15 -3.35 -15.12 -2.27
N ALA A 16 -2.17 -14.64 -1.85
CA ALA A 16 -1.65 -14.88 -0.51
C ALA A 16 -2.58 -14.33 0.60
N LEU A 17 -3.18 -13.14 0.38
CA LEU A 17 -4.13 -12.54 1.31
C LEU A 17 -5.45 -13.31 1.38
N ASP A 18 -6.01 -13.73 0.24
CA ASP A 18 -7.24 -14.52 0.17
C ASP A 18 -7.07 -15.84 0.93
N HIS A 19 -5.95 -16.53 0.71
CA HIS A 19 -5.62 -17.75 1.44
C HIS A 19 -5.49 -17.50 2.95
N ALA A 20 -4.75 -16.45 3.34
CA ALA A 20 -4.54 -16.10 4.75
C ALA A 20 -5.84 -15.65 5.43
N ALA A 21 -6.73 -14.93 4.73
CA ALA A 21 -8.04 -14.55 5.24
C ALA A 21 -8.95 -15.77 5.49
N ALA A 22 -9.01 -16.68 4.51
CA ALA A 22 -9.82 -17.89 4.59
C ALA A 22 -9.40 -18.81 5.75
N THR A 23 -8.12 -18.83 6.10
CA THR A 23 -7.54 -19.64 7.18
C THR A 23 -7.33 -18.85 8.48
N SER A 24 -7.62 -17.55 8.50
CA SER A 24 -7.32 -16.62 9.61
C SER A 24 -5.85 -16.65 10.02
N ASP A 25 -4.94 -16.79 9.05
CA ASP A 25 -3.49 -16.88 9.26
C ASP A 25 -2.87 -15.48 9.52
N LYS A 26 -3.05 -14.98 10.76
CA LYS A 26 -2.46 -13.72 11.21
C LYS A 26 -0.94 -13.65 11.02
N PRO A 27 -0.15 -14.71 11.35
CA PRO A 27 1.28 -14.73 11.12
C PRO A 27 1.66 -14.48 9.65
N LEU A 28 0.97 -15.10 8.69
CA LEU A 28 1.23 -14.86 7.28
C LEU A 28 0.91 -13.41 6.90
N ILE A 29 -0.26 -12.88 7.30
CA ILE A 29 -0.62 -11.48 7.01
C ILE A 29 0.40 -10.51 7.61
N ALA A 30 0.89 -10.76 8.82
CA ALA A 30 1.92 -9.93 9.45
C ALA A 30 3.26 -9.97 8.66
N ARG A 31 3.64 -11.13 8.11
CA ARG A 31 4.82 -11.24 7.22
C ARG A 31 4.62 -10.48 5.92
N LEU A 32 3.44 -10.58 5.31
CA LEU A 32 3.09 -9.81 4.10
C LEU A 32 3.14 -8.31 4.37
N ALA A 33 2.61 -7.85 5.51
CA ALA A 33 2.66 -6.45 5.92
C ALA A 33 4.11 -5.96 6.09
N ALA A 34 4.96 -6.74 6.76
CA ALA A 34 6.38 -6.40 6.94
C ALA A 34 7.15 -6.36 5.61
N ALA A 35 6.89 -7.32 4.72
CA ALA A 35 7.50 -7.34 3.39
C ALA A 35 7.04 -6.14 2.55
N PHE A 36 5.77 -5.74 2.67
CA PHE A 36 5.24 -4.56 2.00
C PHE A 36 5.87 -3.27 2.54
N ASP A 37 6.02 -3.12 3.86
CA ASP A 37 6.73 -1.98 4.46
C ASP A 37 8.17 -1.89 3.93
N ALA A 38 8.88 -3.01 3.81
CA ALA A 38 10.23 -3.07 3.27
C ALA A 38 10.30 -2.68 1.78
N LEU A 39 9.30 -3.07 0.98
CA LEU A 39 9.17 -2.64 -0.41
C LEU A 39 8.89 -1.14 -0.49
N ALA A 40 7.87 -0.65 0.20
CA ALA A 40 7.45 0.75 0.17
C ALA A 40 8.57 1.71 0.63
N ALA A 41 9.33 1.33 1.65
CA ALA A 41 10.47 2.12 2.13
C ALA A 41 11.61 2.26 1.09
N ARG A 42 11.68 1.36 0.10
CA ARG A 42 12.63 1.44 -1.02
C ARG A 42 12.02 2.17 -2.22
N LEU A 43 10.73 1.95 -2.48
CA LEU A 43 10.03 2.48 -3.64
C LEU A 43 9.75 3.97 -3.51
N LEU A 44 9.16 4.42 -2.39
CA LEU A 44 8.66 5.78 -2.25
C LEU A 44 9.75 6.89 -2.26
N PRO A 45 11.01 6.68 -1.80
CA PRO A 45 12.06 7.67 -1.96
C PRO A 45 12.76 7.65 -3.33
N ALA A 46 12.37 6.75 -4.24
CA ALA A 46 12.97 6.65 -5.56
C ALA A 46 12.54 7.82 -6.46
N GLU A 47 13.35 8.12 -7.49
CA GLU A 47 13.03 9.13 -8.50
C GLU A 47 12.06 8.62 -9.58
N TRP A 48 11.58 7.39 -9.45
CA TRP A 48 10.62 6.73 -10.33
C TRP A 48 9.44 6.19 -9.52
N ALA A 49 8.33 5.88 -10.17
CA ALA A 49 7.18 5.25 -9.56
C ALA A 49 6.64 4.10 -10.43
N HIS A 50 6.05 3.11 -9.79
CA HIS A 50 5.38 1.99 -10.47
C HIS A 50 4.14 2.46 -11.25
N GLY A 51 3.36 3.36 -10.67
CA GLY A 51 2.19 3.99 -11.29
C GLY A 51 0.91 3.19 -11.25
N ASP A 52 0.96 1.86 -11.07
CA ASP A 52 -0.20 0.97 -10.82
C ASP A 52 0.10 -0.02 -9.69
N LEU A 53 0.58 0.51 -8.55
CA LEU A 53 0.86 -0.32 -7.37
C LEU A 53 -0.45 -0.88 -6.80
N LYS A 54 -0.60 -2.19 -6.88
CA LYS A 54 -1.75 -2.96 -6.37
C LYS A 54 -1.32 -4.38 -5.99
N PRO A 55 -2.11 -5.11 -5.18
CA PRO A 55 -1.74 -6.47 -4.74
C PRO A 55 -1.54 -7.47 -5.88
N ASP A 56 -2.29 -7.34 -7.00
CA ASP A 56 -2.12 -8.22 -8.16
C ASP A 56 -0.78 -8.02 -8.89
N ASN A 57 -0.17 -6.83 -8.76
CA ASN A 57 1.11 -6.47 -9.35
C ASN A 57 2.29 -6.70 -8.40
N LEU A 58 2.10 -7.48 -7.34
CA LEU A 58 3.12 -7.82 -6.34
C LEU A 58 3.21 -9.33 -6.17
N ILE A 59 4.34 -9.94 -6.53
CA ILE A 59 4.58 -11.37 -6.33
C ILE A 59 5.23 -11.60 -4.96
N TRP A 60 4.62 -12.45 -4.16
CA TRP A 60 5.15 -12.94 -2.90
C TRP A 60 5.93 -14.25 -3.13
N ASP A 61 7.23 -14.25 -2.91
CA ASP A 61 8.13 -15.42 -3.07
C ASP A 61 8.30 -16.24 -1.76
N GLY A 62 7.56 -15.88 -0.71
CA GLY A 62 7.69 -16.45 0.65
C GLY A 62 8.57 -15.63 1.59
N GLN A 63 9.31 -14.62 1.10
CA GLN A 63 10.21 -13.76 1.88
C GLN A 63 10.04 -12.27 1.57
N ALA A 64 9.88 -11.91 0.30
CA ALA A 64 9.80 -10.54 -0.20
C ALA A 64 8.66 -10.37 -1.19
N LEU A 65 8.27 -9.11 -1.41
CA LEU A 65 7.35 -8.71 -2.46
C LEU A 65 8.13 -8.10 -3.62
N HIS A 66 7.83 -8.57 -4.83
CA HIS A 66 8.44 -8.15 -6.07
C HIS A 66 7.39 -7.49 -6.97
N PRO A 67 7.57 -6.20 -7.33
CA PRO A 67 6.68 -5.54 -8.27
C PRO A 67 6.85 -6.13 -9.68
N ILE A 68 5.73 -6.24 -10.38
CA ILE A 68 5.62 -6.64 -11.79
C ILE A 68 4.67 -5.71 -12.52
N ASP A 69 4.62 -5.74 -13.86
CA ASP A 69 3.70 -4.93 -14.68
C ASP A 69 3.99 -3.41 -14.55
N PHE A 70 5.08 -2.97 -15.18
CA PHE A 70 5.56 -1.59 -15.13
C PHE A 70 5.02 -0.70 -16.27
N ASP A 71 3.91 -1.06 -16.94
CA ASP A 71 3.38 -0.33 -18.09
C ASP A 71 2.93 1.10 -17.76
N ALA A 72 2.54 1.36 -16.51
CA ALA A 72 2.14 2.67 -16.00
C ALA A 72 3.28 3.46 -15.32
N MET A 73 4.53 2.97 -15.39
CA MET A 73 5.63 3.52 -14.61
C MET A 73 6.00 4.95 -15.02
N PHE A 74 6.39 5.74 -14.03
CA PHE A 74 7.04 7.03 -14.23
C PHE A 74 8.56 6.87 -14.12
N LEU A 75 9.28 7.46 -15.09
CA LEU A 75 10.72 7.65 -15.04
C LEU A 75 11.05 9.16 -15.16
N PRO A 76 12.18 9.65 -14.61
CA PRO A 76 12.54 11.08 -14.66
C PRO A 76 12.53 11.69 -16.06
N GLU A 77 12.87 10.91 -17.10
CA GLU A 77 12.84 11.34 -18.50
C GLU A 77 11.41 11.61 -19.03
N PHE A 78 10.37 11.15 -18.33
CA PHE A 78 8.98 11.43 -18.69
C PHE A 78 8.42 12.69 -18.01
N HIS A 79 9.27 13.43 -17.29
CA HIS A 79 8.85 14.66 -16.60
C HIS A 79 8.18 15.65 -17.58
N GLY A 80 6.99 16.13 -17.18
CA GLY A 80 6.18 17.04 -17.98
C GLY A 80 5.32 16.38 -19.06
N GLN A 81 5.39 15.05 -19.20
CA GLN A 81 4.47 14.28 -20.03
C GLN A 81 3.17 13.96 -19.28
N ARG A 82 2.20 13.41 -20.01
CA ARG A 82 0.97 12.86 -19.42
C ARG A 82 1.16 11.40 -19.12
N SER A 83 0.52 10.91 -18.06
CA SER A 83 0.50 9.49 -17.75
C SER A 83 -0.15 8.71 -18.90
N PRO A 84 0.48 7.64 -19.40
CA PRO A 84 -0.13 6.79 -20.43
C PRO A 84 -1.35 6.05 -19.88
N GLU A 85 -1.34 5.73 -18.59
CA GLU A 85 -2.38 5.01 -17.87
C GLU A 85 -2.62 5.61 -16.49
N LEU A 86 -3.85 5.51 -15.98
CA LEU A 86 -4.20 6.04 -14.65
C LEU A 86 -4.04 4.99 -13.54
N GLY A 87 -3.65 3.78 -13.89
CA GLY A 87 -3.61 2.66 -12.96
C GLY A 87 -5.00 2.21 -12.52
N THR A 88 -5.04 1.27 -11.59
CA THR A 88 -6.29 0.68 -11.08
C THR A 88 -6.97 1.62 -10.09
N ARG A 89 -8.13 2.16 -10.47
CA ARG A 89 -8.85 3.20 -9.71
C ARG A 89 -9.08 2.87 -8.24
N ALA A 90 -9.30 1.61 -7.92
CA ALA A 90 -9.53 1.13 -6.55
C ALA A 90 -8.32 1.32 -5.62
N PHE A 91 -7.13 1.58 -6.18
CA PHE A 91 -5.90 1.84 -5.42
C PHE A 91 -5.38 3.27 -5.59
N GLN A 92 -6.01 4.08 -6.43
CA GLN A 92 -5.53 5.43 -6.74
C GLN A 92 -6.26 6.49 -5.91
N HIS A 93 -5.59 7.62 -5.67
CA HIS A 93 -6.25 8.79 -5.09
C HIS A 93 -7.39 9.25 -6.01
N PRO A 94 -8.61 9.55 -5.49
CA PRO A 94 -9.78 9.86 -6.32
C PRO A 94 -9.62 11.05 -7.27
N SER A 95 -8.73 11.99 -6.95
CA SER A 95 -8.45 13.16 -7.79
C SER A 95 -7.34 12.97 -8.81
N ARG A 96 -6.74 11.76 -8.93
CA ARG A 96 -5.69 11.49 -9.92
C ARG A 96 -6.19 11.70 -11.34
N THR A 97 -5.39 12.41 -12.12
CA THR A 97 -5.60 12.67 -13.55
C THR A 97 -4.35 12.28 -14.35
N GLU A 98 -4.44 12.31 -15.67
CA GLU A 98 -3.31 12.08 -16.56
C GLU A 98 -2.17 13.11 -16.43
N LEU A 99 -2.46 14.27 -15.82
CA LEU A 99 -1.47 15.33 -15.56
C LEU A 99 -0.64 15.06 -14.30
N ASP A 100 -1.11 14.15 -13.44
CA ASP A 100 -0.43 13.74 -12.23
C ASP A 100 0.50 12.57 -12.59
N PHE A 101 1.66 12.90 -13.19
CA PHE A 101 2.64 11.91 -13.64
C PHE A 101 4.02 12.28 -13.14
N ASP A 102 4.37 11.75 -11.97
CA ASP A 102 5.66 11.97 -11.29
C ASP A 102 5.97 10.85 -10.28
N ALA A 103 7.11 10.96 -9.61
CA ALA A 103 7.58 9.95 -8.66
C ALA A 103 6.68 9.74 -7.42
N SER A 104 5.66 10.58 -7.19
CA SER A 104 4.74 10.44 -6.04
C SER A 104 3.51 9.56 -6.33
N LEU A 105 3.42 8.97 -7.52
CA LEU A 105 2.26 8.15 -7.92
C LEU A 105 1.96 7.00 -6.96
N ASP A 106 3.00 6.45 -6.33
CA ASP A 106 2.87 5.30 -5.44
C ASP A 106 2.59 5.68 -3.97
N ASP A 107 2.61 6.96 -3.60
CA ASP A 107 2.39 7.41 -2.23
C ASP A 107 1.04 6.94 -1.66
N TYR A 108 -0.04 7.20 -2.41
CA TYR A 108 -1.40 6.87 -1.97
C TYR A 108 -1.68 5.37 -1.97
N PRO A 109 -1.41 4.61 -3.07
CA PRO A 109 -1.59 3.16 -3.05
C PRO A 109 -0.75 2.46 -1.98
N ALA A 110 0.48 2.91 -1.73
CA ALA A 110 1.29 2.35 -0.66
C ALA A 110 0.66 2.57 0.72
N ALA A 111 0.18 3.78 1.00
CA ALA A 111 -0.51 4.07 2.27
C ALA A 111 -1.80 3.24 2.43
N LEU A 112 -2.56 3.04 1.34
CA LEU A 112 -3.79 2.24 1.35
C LEU A 112 -3.49 0.76 1.63
N ILE A 113 -2.59 0.17 0.87
CA ILE A 113 -2.24 -1.26 1.00
C ILE A 113 -1.66 -1.54 2.39
N ALA A 114 -0.71 -0.71 2.86
CA ALA A 114 -0.14 -0.88 4.21
C ALA A 114 -1.20 -0.76 5.31
N THR A 115 -2.12 0.21 5.19
CA THR A 115 -3.22 0.36 6.16
C THR A 115 -4.03 -0.93 6.29
N VAL A 116 -4.42 -1.52 5.16
CA VAL A 116 -5.22 -2.74 5.17
C VAL A 116 -4.42 -3.95 5.67
N LEU A 117 -3.17 -4.13 5.21
CA LEU A 117 -2.31 -5.24 5.65
C LEU A 117 -2.10 -5.23 7.18
N HIS A 118 -1.75 -4.06 7.75
CA HIS A 118 -1.55 -3.96 9.20
C HIS A 118 -2.84 -4.09 10.02
N ALA A 119 -3.97 -3.66 9.49
CA ALA A 119 -5.26 -3.88 10.12
C ALA A 119 -5.67 -5.36 10.08
N ALA A 120 -5.51 -6.00 8.92
CA ALA A 120 -5.84 -7.40 8.71
C ALA A 120 -4.91 -8.37 9.47
N ALA A 121 -3.66 -7.99 9.71
CA ALA A 121 -2.74 -8.77 10.56
C ALA A 121 -3.28 -8.91 11.99
N ASP A 122 -4.04 -7.93 12.49
CA ASP A 122 -4.72 -7.99 13.78
C ASP A 122 -6.09 -8.67 13.67
N ASP A 123 -6.89 -8.28 12.68
CA ASP A 123 -8.22 -8.82 12.42
C ASP A 123 -8.40 -9.25 10.95
N PRO A 124 -8.05 -10.49 10.59
CA PRO A 124 -8.22 -11.00 9.22
C PRO A 124 -9.67 -10.93 8.70
N SER A 125 -10.66 -10.89 9.59
CA SER A 125 -12.07 -10.83 9.20
C SER A 125 -12.45 -9.54 8.48
N LEU A 126 -11.62 -8.48 8.59
CA LEU A 126 -11.79 -7.23 7.84
C LEU A 126 -11.82 -7.48 6.32
N LEU A 127 -10.96 -8.38 5.83
CA LEU A 127 -10.89 -8.75 4.40
C LEU A 127 -12.19 -9.39 3.89
N ILE A 128 -12.96 -10.00 4.77
CA ILE A 128 -14.22 -10.69 4.44
C ILE A 128 -15.43 -9.78 4.68
N ARG A 129 -15.42 -9.00 5.77
CA ARG A 129 -16.54 -8.13 6.15
C ARG A 129 -16.73 -6.93 5.25
N TYR A 130 -15.64 -6.42 4.67
CA TYR A 130 -15.65 -5.22 3.85
C TYR A 130 -15.11 -5.50 2.44
N PRO A 131 -15.84 -6.30 1.63
CA PRO A 131 -15.42 -6.56 0.26
C PRO A 131 -15.52 -5.25 -0.55
N ALA A 132 -14.42 -4.88 -1.18
CA ALA A 132 -14.34 -3.75 -2.09
C ALA A 132 -13.61 -4.18 -3.37
N GLU A 133 -13.78 -3.42 -4.45
CA GLU A 133 -13.08 -3.69 -5.72
C GLU A 133 -11.54 -3.67 -5.54
N GLY A 134 -11.06 -2.86 -4.56
CA GLY A 134 -9.66 -2.89 -4.12
C GLY A 134 -9.42 -3.98 -3.07
N LEU A 135 -9.00 -3.59 -1.86
CA LEU A 135 -8.88 -4.52 -0.74
C LEU A 135 -10.11 -4.44 0.18
N VAL A 136 -10.10 -3.47 1.09
CA VAL A 136 -11.15 -3.24 2.11
C VAL A 136 -11.69 -1.82 2.01
N LEU A 137 -10.89 -0.92 1.44
CA LEU A 137 -11.15 0.50 1.41
C LEU A 137 -11.47 0.97 -0.02
N ASP A 138 -12.60 1.64 -0.18
CA ASP A 138 -12.90 2.44 -1.37
C ASP A 138 -12.33 3.85 -1.19
N PRO A 139 -11.38 4.30 -2.04
CA PRO A 139 -10.72 5.60 -1.91
C PRO A 139 -11.70 6.78 -1.90
N SER A 140 -12.74 6.74 -2.73
CA SER A 140 -13.74 7.81 -2.79
C SER A 140 -14.58 7.88 -1.51
N ALA A 141 -15.02 6.72 -1.00
CA ALA A 141 -15.77 6.66 0.25
C ALA A 141 -14.92 7.09 1.46
N VAL A 142 -13.62 6.80 1.44
CA VAL A 142 -12.67 7.26 2.47
C VAL A 142 -12.55 8.77 2.44
N LEU A 143 -12.30 9.37 1.27
CA LEU A 143 -12.14 10.80 1.10
C LEU A 143 -13.40 11.59 1.50
N ASP A 144 -14.58 11.07 1.12
CA ASP A 144 -15.89 11.65 1.47
C ASP A 144 -16.30 11.43 2.94
N GLY A 145 -15.53 10.66 3.71
CA GLY A 145 -15.83 10.33 5.11
C GLY A 145 -16.97 9.32 5.30
N ARG A 146 -17.37 8.60 4.25
CA ARG A 146 -18.48 7.62 4.26
C ARG A 146 -18.04 6.19 4.57
N SER A 147 -16.73 5.88 4.48
CA SER A 147 -16.20 4.52 4.71
C SER A 147 -16.31 4.12 6.17
N GLU A 148 -17.09 3.08 6.45
CA GLU A 148 -17.19 2.45 7.77
C GLU A 148 -15.90 1.68 8.10
N ALA A 149 -15.37 0.92 7.14
CA ALA A 149 -14.13 0.19 7.29
C ALA A 149 -12.97 1.11 7.67
N TYR A 150 -12.85 2.29 7.05
CA TYR A 150 -11.84 3.28 7.41
C TYR A 150 -11.93 3.70 8.88
N ARG A 151 -13.14 3.98 9.39
CA ARG A 151 -13.34 4.39 10.79
C ARG A 151 -12.96 3.26 11.74
N GLU A 152 -13.41 2.04 11.46
CA GLU A 152 -13.09 0.86 12.28
C GLU A 152 -11.58 0.61 12.34
N ILE A 153 -10.88 0.69 11.20
CA ILE A 153 -9.43 0.51 11.12
C ILE A 153 -8.71 1.61 11.91
N LEU A 154 -9.08 2.87 11.72
CA LEU A 154 -8.48 4.01 12.42
C LEU A 154 -8.63 3.88 13.94
N ASP A 155 -9.84 3.53 14.40
CA ASP A 155 -10.15 3.30 15.82
C ASP A 155 -9.38 2.10 16.37
N SER A 156 -9.19 1.05 15.58
CA SER A 156 -8.39 -0.13 15.98
C SER A 156 -6.94 0.26 16.23
N PHE A 157 -6.31 1.00 15.32
CA PHE A 157 -4.94 1.49 15.51
C PHE A 157 -4.83 2.40 16.74
N ALA A 158 -5.80 3.30 16.95
CA ALA A 158 -5.83 4.18 18.12
C ALA A 158 -5.90 3.37 19.44
N ARG A 159 -6.80 2.38 19.53
CA ARG A 159 -6.95 1.55 20.73
C ARG A 159 -5.70 0.73 21.06
N ARG A 160 -4.94 0.30 20.04
CA ARG A 160 -3.70 -0.48 20.22
C ARG A 160 -2.47 0.38 20.48
N GLY A 161 -2.59 1.69 20.35
CA GLY A 161 -1.44 2.60 20.40
C GLY A 161 -0.50 2.49 19.19
N ASP A 162 -0.97 1.92 18.07
CA ASP A 162 -0.19 1.85 16.83
C ASP A 162 -0.18 3.21 16.13
N ALA A 163 0.73 4.07 16.54
CA ALA A 163 0.86 5.41 16.01
C ALA A 163 1.25 5.43 14.52
N ALA A 164 2.01 4.43 14.05
CA ALA A 164 2.38 4.33 12.63
C ALA A 164 1.17 3.97 11.78
N GLY A 165 0.41 2.95 12.16
CA GLY A 165 -0.83 2.55 11.50
C GLY A 165 -1.83 3.70 11.47
N TYR A 166 -2.05 4.34 12.61
CA TYR A 166 -2.96 5.49 12.72
C TYR A 166 -2.58 6.64 11.76
N ARG A 167 -1.31 7.04 11.75
CA ARG A 167 -0.84 8.13 10.87
C ARG A 167 -0.89 7.77 9.41
N THR A 168 -0.50 6.54 9.03
CA THR A 168 -0.59 6.07 7.64
C THR A 168 -2.04 6.08 7.16
N THR A 169 -2.98 5.60 7.99
CA THR A 169 -4.42 5.61 7.70
C THR A 169 -4.95 7.03 7.51
N GLN A 170 -4.50 7.99 8.33
CA GLN A 170 -4.92 9.39 8.18
C GLN A 170 -4.51 10.00 6.83
N LEU A 171 -3.40 9.59 6.23
CA LEU A 171 -2.97 10.06 4.90
C LEU A 171 -4.02 9.81 3.82
N LEU A 172 -4.81 8.74 3.93
CA LEU A 172 -5.85 8.38 2.97
C LEU A 172 -7.00 9.40 2.87
N ARG A 173 -7.11 10.31 3.85
CA ARG A 173 -8.05 11.44 3.82
C ARG A 173 -7.41 12.75 3.38
N SER A 174 -6.18 12.73 2.88
CA SER A 174 -5.56 13.91 2.30
C SER A 174 -6.39 14.41 1.11
N PRO A 175 -6.65 15.72 0.99
CA PRO A 175 -7.30 16.27 -0.20
C PRO A 175 -6.36 16.38 -1.39
N VAL A 176 -5.06 16.11 -1.19
CA VAL A 176 -4.03 16.18 -2.23
C VAL A 176 -3.40 14.81 -2.46
N LEU A 177 -3.07 14.54 -3.72
CA LEU A 177 -2.55 13.27 -4.18
C LEU A 177 -1.16 12.97 -3.62
N ARG A 178 -0.29 13.97 -3.55
CA ARG A 178 1.09 13.80 -3.05
C ARG A 178 1.10 13.71 -1.53
N LEU A 179 1.74 12.67 -1.00
CA LEU A 179 1.83 12.40 0.42
C LEU A 179 3.30 12.36 0.87
N PRO A 180 4.00 13.49 0.93
CA PRO A 180 5.45 13.53 1.17
C PRO A 180 5.85 12.91 2.52
N GLN A 181 4.90 12.73 3.45
CA GLN A 181 5.13 12.05 4.73
C GLN A 181 5.14 10.52 4.60
N ALA A 182 4.62 9.94 3.50
CA ALA A 182 4.50 8.50 3.35
C ALA A 182 5.86 7.80 3.44
N ALA A 183 6.85 8.23 2.67
CA ALA A 183 8.20 7.67 2.70
C ALA A 183 8.82 7.68 4.11
N ALA A 184 8.66 8.78 4.86
CA ALA A 184 9.17 8.91 6.22
C ALA A 184 8.46 7.96 7.20
N LEU A 185 7.14 7.72 7.04
CA LEU A 185 6.39 6.78 7.87
C LEU A 185 6.82 5.34 7.64
N PHE A 186 7.06 4.93 6.39
CA PHE A 186 7.58 3.59 6.09
C PHE A 186 9.00 3.41 6.60
N ALA A 187 9.88 4.38 6.43
CA ALA A 187 11.22 4.36 7.01
C ALA A 187 11.19 4.26 8.54
N TRP A 188 10.21 4.89 9.20
CA TRP A 188 10.03 4.81 10.64
C TRP A 188 9.56 3.43 11.09
N ARG A 189 8.64 2.78 10.38
CA ARG A 189 8.17 1.41 10.68
C ARG A 189 9.29 0.39 10.68
N LEU A 190 10.30 0.55 9.83
CA LEU A 190 11.43 -0.36 9.72
C LEU A 190 12.52 -0.14 10.80
N ARG A 191 12.42 0.92 11.62
CA ARG A 191 13.39 1.15 12.69
C ARG A 191 13.20 0.11 13.79
N PRO A 192 14.29 -0.56 14.25
CA PRO A 192 14.20 -1.43 15.41
C PRO A 192 13.71 -0.62 16.61
N PHE A 193 12.76 -1.19 17.35
CA PHE A 193 12.30 -0.60 18.61
C PHE A 193 13.48 -0.66 19.61
N HIS A 194 14.05 0.48 19.92
CA HIS A 194 14.95 0.63 21.05
C HIS A 194 14.13 1.12 22.24
N PRO A 195 13.87 0.28 23.26
CA PRO A 195 13.28 0.78 24.49
C PRO A 195 14.21 1.87 25.04
N VAL A 196 13.65 3.02 25.38
CA VAL A 196 14.40 4.07 26.10
C VAL A 196 14.73 3.45 27.46
N GLU A 197 16.02 3.22 27.73
CA GLU A 197 16.46 2.87 29.06
C GLU A 197 16.13 4.10 29.94
N GLU A 198 15.16 3.94 30.83
CA GLU A 198 14.89 4.94 31.87
C GLU A 198 16.12 5.00 32.77
N THR A 199 16.89 6.10 32.69
CA THR A 199 18.00 6.46 33.61
C THR A 199 17.48 7.19 34.83
#